data_c91b91c281727a929a0990ec68aad130
#
_entry.id   c91b91c281727a929a0990ec68aad130
#
_cell.length_a   1.000
_cell.length_b   1.000
_cell.length_c   1.000
_cell.angle_alpha   90.00
_cell.angle_beta   90.00
_cell.angle_gamma   90.00
#
_symmetry.space_group_name_H-M   'P 1'
#
loop_
_entity.id
_entity.type
_entity.pdbx_description
1 polymer ?
#
loop_
_entity_poly.entity_id
_entity_poly.type
_entity_poly.pdbx_seq_one_letter_code
_entity_poly.pdbx_strand_id
1 'polypeptide(L)'
;HPWESGYDNSPIWDEPMKKVVVEKNIKYKRADNKLINPDHRPLDIDYDRYVTIKNNLRKSNYNPNKLYKSSLFNVVDVGFNSIFLKANKDLVSILKNFNLDTLSISKYIKITEKNILKLFDKKKGNFFSLDIKNKKKIEIPSITNYFILFADLNNRQINSKLINNLKKHNKKEKYFFSSIKPNHKSFEEKRYWRGPVWINCNWIIYKGLKNKDYLFSKKIKNLTIKLIEKKGIYEYYSCKNGK
;
A
#
# COMPACT_ATOMS: atom_id res chain seq x y z
N HIS A 1 5.17 -5.59 -9.59
CA HIS A 1 5.30 -6.80 -8.77
C HIS A 1 4.80 -6.53 -7.35
N PRO A 2 4.06 -7.45 -6.68
CA PRO A 2 3.63 -7.26 -5.29
C PRO A 2 4.77 -6.92 -4.32
N TRP A 3 5.95 -7.50 -4.48
CA TRP A 3 7.13 -7.18 -3.64
C TRP A 3 7.63 -5.74 -3.77
N GLU A 4 7.40 -5.08 -4.90
CA GLU A 4 7.81 -3.67 -5.08
C GLU A 4 6.98 -2.73 -4.20
N SER A 5 5.77 -3.14 -3.81
CA SER A 5 4.90 -2.35 -2.93
C SER A 5 5.26 -2.46 -1.46
N GLY A 6 5.92 -3.56 -1.05
CA GLY A 6 6.19 -3.91 0.34
C GLY A 6 5.00 -4.53 1.11
N TYR A 7 3.85 -4.78 0.44
CA TYR A 7 2.68 -5.44 1.05
C TYR A 7 2.21 -6.65 0.24
N ASP A 8 3.06 -7.63 0.19
CA ASP A 8 3.13 -8.77 -0.73
C ASP A 8 1.81 -9.52 -0.94
N ASN A 9 1.18 -10.01 0.11
CA ASN A 9 -0.05 -10.79 0.02
C ASN A 9 -1.31 -9.98 0.36
N SER A 10 -1.26 -8.66 0.18
CA SER A 10 -2.45 -7.83 0.33
C SER A 10 -3.57 -8.32 -0.60
N PRO A 11 -4.82 -8.37 -0.14
CA PRO A 11 -5.98 -8.70 -0.99
C PRO A 11 -6.13 -7.80 -2.22
N ILE A 12 -5.45 -6.67 -2.27
CA ILE A 12 -5.37 -5.82 -3.47
C ILE A 12 -4.87 -6.62 -4.68
N TRP A 13 -3.98 -7.59 -4.45
CA TRP A 13 -3.35 -8.39 -5.49
C TRP A 13 -4.13 -9.65 -5.88
N ASP A 14 -5.12 -10.09 -5.09
CA ASP A 14 -5.79 -11.38 -5.29
C ASP A 14 -6.33 -11.56 -6.72
N GLU A 15 -7.13 -10.61 -7.20
CA GLU A 15 -7.72 -10.72 -8.53
C GLU A 15 -6.70 -10.57 -9.69
N PRO A 16 -5.77 -9.57 -9.66
CA PRO A 16 -4.71 -9.51 -10.66
C PRO A 16 -3.80 -10.75 -10.67
N MET A 17 -3.49 -11.31 -9.50
CA MET A 17 -2.62 -12.47 -9.35
C MET A 17 -3.24 -13.78 -9.81
N LYS A 18 -4.56 -13.97 -9.67
CA LYS A 18 -5.26 -15.17 -10.15
C LYS A 18 -5.04 -15.45 -11.63
N LYS A 19 -4.74 -14.41 -12.43
CA LYS A 19 -4.52 -14.51 -13.87
C LYS A 19 -3.08 -14.84 -14.25
N VAL A 20 -2.18 -14.82 -13.29
CA VAL A 20 -0.80 -15.23 -13.51
C VAL A 20 -0.75 -16.75 -13.58
N VAL A 21 -0.58 -17.27 -14.78
CA VAL A 21 -0.33 -18.71 -15.01
C VAL A 21 1.07 -19.02 -14.53
N VAL A 22 1.19 -19.95 -13.58
CA VAL A 22 2.47 -20.33 -12.98
C VAL A 22 3.36 -21.00 -14.03
N GLU A 23 4.64 -20.61 -14.07
CA GLU A 23 5.65 -21.17 -14.95
C GLU A 23 5.90 -22.64 -14.60
N LYS A 24 5.97 -23.53 -15.61
CA LYS A 24 6.27 -24.96 -15.40
C LYS A 24 7.67 -25.14 -14.79
N ASN A 25 7.80 -26.11 -13.90
CA ASN A 25 9.08 -26.49 -13.25
C ASN A 25 9.76 -25.34 -12.49
N ILE A 26 8.98 -24.46 -11.88
CA ILE A 26 9.50 -23.35 -11.09
C ILE A 26 10.29 -23.88 -9.89
N LYS A 27 11.50 -23.35 -9.67
CA LYS A 27 12.38 -23.77 -8.55
C LYS A 27 12.76 -22.57 -7.70
N TYR A 28 12.47 -22.66 -6.41
CA TYR A 28 12.89 -21.67 -5.39
C TYR A 28 12.85 -22.31 -4.01
N LYS A 29 13.45 -21.64 -3.02
CA LYS A 29 13.38 -22.05 -1.60
C LYS A 29 12.72 -20.91 -0.82
N ARG A 30 11.76 -21.25 0.03
CA ARG A 30 11.15 -20.33 0.99
C ARG A 30 11.93 -20.36 2.30
N ALA A 31 12.37 -19.21 2.78
CA ALA A 31 13.00 -19.04 4.08
C ALA A 31 12.01 -18.58 5.16
N ASP A 32 10.96 -17.87 4.75
CA ASP A 32 9.97 -17.24 5.63
C ASP A 32 9.14 -18.25 6.46
N ASN A 33 8.90 -19.46 5.94
CA ASN A 33 8.15 -20.51 6.63
C ASN A 33 8.96 -21.27 7.70
N LYS A 34 10.27 -21.03 7.79
CA LYS A 34 11.13 -21.72 8.75
C LYS A 34 11.11 -21.10 10.16
N LEU A 35 10.87 -19.78 10.21
CA LEU A 35 10.98 -18.99 11.43
C LEU A 35 9.62 -18.51 11.96
N ILE A 36 8.59 -18.54 11.15
CA ILE A 36 7.26 -18.01 11.46
C ILE A 36 6.21 -19.07 11.08
N ASN A 37 5.10 -19.11 11.84
CA ASN A 37 3.98 -19.99 11.51
C ASN A 37 3.54 -19.76 10.05
N PRO A 38 3.52 -20.81 9.21
CA PRO A 38 3.13 -20.71 7.80
C PRO A 38 1.76 -20.06 7.58
N ASP A 39 0.81 -20.23 8.52
CA ASP A 39 -0.52 -19.62 8.45
C ASP A 39 -0.49 -18.08 8.50
N HIS A 40 0.59 -17.51 8.96
CA HIS A 40 0.79 -16.05 8.99
C HIS A 40 1.41 -15.51 7.69
N ARG A 41 1.88 -16.39 6.80
CA ARG A 41 2.63 -16.03 5.60
C ARG A 41 1.78 -16.18 4.32
N PRO A 42 2.24 -15.64 3.18
CA PRO A 42 1.63 -15.91 1.88
C PRO A 42 1.60 -17.41 1.57
N LEU A 43 0.61 -17.87 0.82
CA LEU A 43 0.50 -19.25 0.39
C LEU A 43 1.59 -19.62 -0.62
N ASP A 44 1.87 -20.93 -0.81
CA ASP A 44 2.85 -21.39 -1.81
C ASP A 44 2.45 -20.95 -3.22
N ILE A 45 1.18 -21.04 -3.57
CA ILE A 45 0.68 -20.57 -4.87
C ILE A 45 0.92 -19.06 -5.09
N ASP A 46 0.93 -18.25 -4.05
CA ASP A 46 1.26 -16.82 -4.16
C ASP A 46 2.75 -16.65 -4.50
N TYR A 47 3.62 -17.43 -3.83
CA TYR A 47 5.05 -17.44 -4.14
C TYR A 47 5.35 -17.96 -5.54
N ASP A 48 4.68 -19.01 -6.00
CA ASP A 48 4.80 -19.51 -7.37
C ASP A 48 4.52 -18.40 -8.38
N ARG A 49 3.46 -17.64 -8.16
CA ARG A 49 3.10 -16.48 -8.99
C ARG A 49 4.12 -15.35 -8.88
N TYR A 50 4.62 -15.02 -7.68
CA TYR A 50 5.65 -14.00 -7.49
C TYR A 50 6.93 -14.36 -8.25
N VAL A 51 7.39 -15.61 -8.13
CA VAL A 51 8.60 -16.06 -8.82
C VAL A 51 8.37 -16.10 -10.34
N THR A 52 7.19 -16.49 -10.79
CA THR A 52 6.80 -16.46 -12.22
C THR A 52 6.89 -15.04 -12.78
N ILE A 53 6.31 -14.03 -12.08
CA ILE A 53 6.38 -12.62 -12.50
C ILE A 53 7.85 -12.15 -12.50
N LYS A 54 8.61 -12.45 -11.45
CA LYS A 54 10.04 -12.12 -11.37
C LYS A 54 10.81 -12.70 -12.56
N ASN A 55 10.56 -13.95 -12.93
CA ASN A 55 11.22 -14.60 -14.08
C ASN A 55 10.81 -13.92 -15.40
N ASN A 56 9.56 -13.52 -15.55
CA ASN A 56 9.10 -12.73 -16.70
C ASN A 56 9.80 -11.38 -16.80
N LEU A 57 9.99 -10.66 -15.67
CA LEU A 57 10.76 -9.42 -15.62
C LEU A 57 12.21 -9.63 -16.07
N ARG A 58 12.87 -10.69 -15.59
CA ARG A 58 14.25 -11.06 -16.00
C ARG A 58 14.35 -11.39 -17.49
N LYS A 59 13.44 -12.21 -18.02
CA LYS A 59 13.38 -12.56 -19.45
C LYS A 59 13.23 -11.33 -20.36
N SER A 60 12.55 -10.30 -19.85
CA SER A 60 12.38 -9.01 -20.54
C SER A 60 13.58 -8.06 -20.36
N ASN A 61 14.62 -8.50 -19.65
CA ASN A 61 15.78 -7.71 -19.26
C ASN A 61 15.41 -6.38 -18.57
N TYR A 62 14.31 -6.40 -17.79
CA TYR A 62 13.71 -5.25 -17.08
C TYR A 62 13.43 -4.04 -17.98
N ASN A 63 13.30 -4.23 -19.29
CA ASN A 63 13.04 -3.15 -20.23
C ASN A 63 11.60 -2.62 -20.05
N PRO A 64 11.41 -1.32 -19.68
CA PRO A 64 10.08 -0.78 -19.37
C PRO A 64 9.10 -0.86 -20.53
N ASN A 65 9.55 -0.64 -21.77
CA ASN A 65 8.71 -0.66 -22.96
C ASN A 65 8.21 -2.08 -23.30
N LYS A 66 9.06 -3.09 -23.09
CA LYS A 66 8.67 -4.50 -23.23
C LYS A 66 7.73 -4.91 -22.10
N LEU A 67 8.05 -4.55 -20.85
CA LEU A 67 7.26 -4.88 -19.67
C LEU A 67 5.85 -4.31 -19.71
N TYR A 68 5.68 -3.07 -20.15
CA TYR A 68 4.35 -2.47 -20.28
C TYR A 68 3.39 -3.32 -21.13
N LYS A 69 3.91 -3.95 -22.19
CA LYS A 69 3.13 -4.80 -23.11
C LYS A 69 3.01 -6.25 -22.63
N SER A 70 4.08 -6.84 -22.10
CA SER A 70 4.22 -8.28 -21.82
C SER A 70 4.08 -8.66 -20.35
N SER A 71 3.96 -7.71 -19.43
CA SER A 71 3.87 -8.03 -18.01
C SER A 71 2.65 -8.91 -17.70
N LEU A 72 2.88 -9.96 -16.92
CA LEU A 72 1.84 -10.85 -16.42
C LEU A 72 0.96 -10.18 -15.36
N PHE A 73 1.51 -9.22 -14.65
CA PHE A 73 0.88 -8.45 -13.58
C PHE A 73 1.13 -6.96 -13.79
N ASN A 74 0.07 -6.15 -13.87
CA ASN A 74 0.21 -4.72 -14.11
C ASN A 74 -0.89 -3.93 -13.37
N VAL A 75 -0.53 -3.34 -12.24
CA VAL A 75 -1.43 -2.58 -11.38
C VAL A 75 -0.88 -1.18 -11.11
N VAL A 76 -1.71 -0.17 -11.31
CA VAL A 76 -1.43 1.19 -10.78
C VAL A 76 -1.88 1.22 -9.34
N ASP A 77 -0.91 1.15 -8.43
CA ASP A 77 -1.17 1.09 -6.99
C ASP A 77 -1.25 2.48 -6.36
N VAL A 78 -2.29 2.70 -5.55
CA VAL A 78 -2.50 3.99 -4.84
C VAL A 78 -1.41 4.22 -3.80
N GLY A 79 -1.09 3.21 -2.99
CA GLY A 79 -0.12 3.34 -1.90
C GLY A 79 1.27 3.67 -2.43
N PHE A 80 1.76 2.88 -3.38
CA PHE A 80 3.06 3.10 -4.02
C PHE A 80 3.16 4.48 -4.67
N ASN A 81 2.17 4.86 -5.49
CA ASN A 81 2.16 6.16 -6.17
C ASN A 81 2.03 7.34 -5.19
N SER A 82 1.38 7.15 -4.05
CA SER A 82 1.31 8.17 -2.99
C SER A 82 2.68 8.43 -2.36
N ILE A 83 3.42 7.37 -2.03
CA ILE A 83 4.78 7.48 -1.49
C ILE A 83 5.72 8.07 -2.54
N PHE A 84 5.64 7.62 -3.79
CA PHE A 84 6.43 8.14 -4.91
C PHE A 84 6.18 9.64 -5.13
N LEU A 85 4.92 10.08 -5.11
CA LEU A 85 4.57 11.49 -5.25
C LEU A 85 5.15 12.33 -4.10
N LYS A 86 5.05 11.83 -2.85
CA LYS A 86 5.62 12.52 -1.69
C LYS A 86 7.14 12.60 -1.80
N ALA A 87 7.81 11.51 -2.16
CA ALA A 87 9.27 11.46 -2.32
C ALA A 87 9.75 12.49 -3.36
N ASN A 88 9.06 12.60 -4.50
CA ASN A 88 9.39 13.61 -5.51
C ASN A 88 9.18 15.05 -4.99
N LYS A 89 8.12 15.31 -4.23
CA LYS A 89 7.91 16.64 -3.60
C LYS A 89 9.02 16.98 -2.60
N ASP A 90 9.43 16.01 -1.79
CA ASP A 90 10.53 16.19 -0.84
C ASP A 90 11.86 16.42 -1.56
N LEU A 91 12.11 15.67 -2.64
CA LEU A 91 13.31 15.87 -3.47
C LEU A 91 13.35 17.26 -4.09
N VAL A 92 12.23 17.77 -4.62
CA VAL A 92 12.14 19.15 -5.11
C VAL A 92 12.45 20.17 -3.99
N SER A 93 11.97 19.94 -2.77
CA SER A 93 12.27 20.80 -1.63
C SER A 93 13.77 20.81 -1.31
N ILE A 94 14.41 19.64 -1.31
CA ILE A 94 15.85 19.48 -1.09
C ILE A 94 16.63 20.21 -2.20
N LEU A 95 16.34 19.94 -3.48
CA LEU A 95 17.02 20.54 -4.60
C LEU A 95 16.95 22.06 -4.58
N LYS A 96 15.81 22.64 -4.23
CA LYS A 96 15.63 24.09 -4.06
C LYS A 96 16.54 24.67 -2.99
N ASN A 97 16.74 23.98 -1.87
CA ASN A 97 17.65 24.44 -0.81
C ASN A 97 19.13 24.49 -1.26
N PHE A 98 19.47 23.71 -2.29
CA PHE A 98 20.80 23.71 -2.91
C PHE A 98 20.86 24.51 -4.22
N ASN A 99 19.80 25.26 -4.57
CA ASN A 99 19.69 26.02 -5.84
C ASN A 99 19.90 25.16 -7.11
N LEU A 100 19.48 23.89 -7.05
CA LEU A 100 19.55 22.96 -8.17
C LEU A 100 18.28 22.95 -9.02
N ASP A 101 18.38 22.54 -10.29
CA ASP A 101 17.25 22.47 -11.19
C ASP A 101 16.18 21.46 -10.72
N THR A 102 14.92 21.86 -10.81
CA THR A 102 13.77 21.05 -10.39
C THR A 102 12.74 20.82 -11.50
N LEU A 103 12.99 21.31 -12.71
CA LEU A 103 11.99 21.36 -13.79
C LEU A 103 11.47 19.97 -14.18
N SER A 104 12.39 19.01 -14.40
CA SER A 104 12.05 17.65 -14.78
C SER A 104 11.19 16.95 -13.73
N ILE A 105 11.59 17.02 -12.46
CA ILE A 105 10.87 16.38 -11.34
C ILE A 105 9.53 17.07 -11.11
N SER A 106 9.47 18.39 -11.20
CA SER A 106 8.22 19.15 -11.09
C SER A 106 7.20 18.79 -12.17
N LYS A 107 7.66 18.46 -13.37
CA LYS A 107 6.81 17.94 -14.46
C LYS A 107 6.21 16.58 -14.08
N TYR A 108 7.02 15.65 -13.55
CA TYR A 108 6.52 14.34 -13.09
C TYR A 108 5.53 14.46 -11.92
N ILE A 109 5.76 15.37 -10.97
CA ILE A 109 4.81 15.67 -9.89
C ILE A 109 3.45 16.06 -10.48
N LYS A 110 3.40 17.04 -11.37
CA LYS A 110 2.15 17.49 -12.01
C LYS A 110 1.41 16.37 -12.75
N ILE A 111 2.14 15.54 -13.50
CA ILE A 111 1.58 14.38 -14.21
C ILE A 111 1.01 13.37 -13.22
N THR A 112 1.74 13.06 -12.14
CA THR A 112 1.31 12.09 -11.12
C THR A 112 0.08 12.59 -10.37
N GLU A 113 0.06 13.86 -9.94
CA GLU A 113 -1.11 14.45 -9.28
C GLU A 113 -2.37 14.41 -10.14
N LYS A 114 -2.25 14.79 -11.42
CA LYS A 114 -3.37 14.73 -12.38
C LYS A 114 -3.91 13.31 -12.56
N ASN A 115 -3.01 12.32 -12.65
CA ASN A 115 -3.42 10.95 -12.95
C ASN A 115 -3.88 10.17 -11.72
N ILE A 116 -3.28 10.39 -10.54
CA ILE A 116 -3.71 9.70 -9.32
C ILE A 116 -5.15 10.08 -8.93
N LEU A 117 -5.59 11.30 -9.25
CA LEU A 117 -6.98 11.73 -9.04
C LEU A 117 -8.01 10.90 -9.81
N LYS A 118 -7.63 10.27 -10.92
CA LYS A 118 -8.50 9.36 -11.69
C LYS A 118 -8.81 8.07 -10.92
N LEU A 119 -7.99 7.72 -9.93
CA LEU A 119 -8.21 6.56 -9.07
C LEU A 119 -9.25 6.84 -7.98
N PHE A 120 -9.64 8.10 -7.76
CA PHE A 120 -10.66 8.46 -6.77
C PHE A 120 -12.05 7.99 -7.21
N ASP A 121 -12.74 7.32 -6.31
CA ASP A 121 -14.15 6.96 -6.47
C ASP A 121 -15.02 7.97 -5.71
N LYS A 122 -15.76 8.80 -6.45
CA LYS A 122 -16.61 9.86 -5.89
C LYS A 122 -17.75 9.31 -5.02
N LYS A 123 -18.32 8.15 -5.40
CA LYS A 123 -19.44 7.53 -4.69
C LYS A 123 -18.97 6.94 -3.34
N LYS A 124 -17.85 6.21 -3.37
CA LYS A 124 -17.25 5.59 -2.16
C LYS A 124 -16.40 6.56 -1.34
N GLY A 125 -16.04 7.72 -1.90
CA GLY A 125 -15.19 8.72 -1.25
C GLY A 125 -13.80 8.21 -0.91
N ASN A 126 -13.25 7.31 -1.72
CA ASN A 126 -11.95 6.68 -1.47
C ASN A 126 -11.17 6.47 -2.77
N PHE A 127 -9.87 6.24 -2.66
CA PHE A 127 -9.02 5.83 -3.78
C PHE A 127 -8.95 4.31 -3.87
N PHE A 128 -8.84 3.80 -5.10
CA PHE A 128 -8.65 2.39 -5.36
C PHE A 128 -7.60 2.18 -6.45
N SER A 129 -6.73 1.19 -6.25
CA SER A 129 -5.75 0.77 -7.26
C SER A 129 -6.44 0.28 -8.53
N LEU A 130 -5.76 0.33 -9.67
CA LEU A 130 -6.32 -0.01 -10.98
C LEU A 130 -5.56 -1.19 -11.58
N ASP A 131 -6.25 -2.28 -11.84
CA ASP A 131 -5.76 -3.35 -12.72
C ASP A 131 -5.82 -2.86 -14.18
N ILE A 132 -4.65 -2.57 -14.76
CA ILE A 132 -4.57 -2.01 -16.13
C ILE A 132 -5.05 -3.03 -17.16
N LYS A 133 -4.74 -4.31 -16.97
CA LYS A 133 -5.13 -5.36 -17.94
C LYS A 133 -6.63 -5.51 -18.06
N ASN A 134 -7.34 -5.38 -16.94
CA ASN A 134 -8.80 -5.50 -16.91
C ASN A 134 -9.51 -4.15 -16.96
N LYS A 135 -8.77 -3.04 -16.92
CA LYS A 135 -9.31 -1.67 -16.84
C LYS A 135 -10.30 -1.52 -15.66
N LYS A 136 -10.05 -2.22 -14.55
CA LYS A 136 -10.97 -2.29 -13.41
C LYS A 136 -10.31 -1.81 -12.12
N LYS A 137 -11.03 -0.98 -11.36
CA LYS A 137 -10.63 -0.59 -10.01
C LYS A 137 -10.69 -1.79 -9.07
N ILE A 138 -9.69 -1.92 -8.20
CA ILE A 138 -9.56 -2.96 -7.19
C ILE A 138 -10.13 -2.42 -5.89
N GLU A 139 -11.40 -2.69 -5.62
CA GLU A 139 -12.20 -2.06 -4.56
C GLU A 139 -11.98 -2.71 -3.19
N ILE A 140 -10.73 -3.02 -2.83
CA ILE A 140 -10.35 -3.55 -1.54
C ILE A 140 -10.16 -2.39 -0.54
N PRO A 141 -10.79 -2.42 0.64
CA PRO A 141 -10.66 -1.38 1.67
C PRO A 141 -9.35 -1.56 2.46
N SER A 142 -8.23 -1.29 1.80
CA SER A 142 -6.89 -1.32 2.39
C SER A 142 -6.52 0.00 3.05
N ILE A 143 -5.67 -0.05 4.09
CA ILE A 143 -5.07 1.14 4.72
C ILE A 143 -4.23 1.94 3.72
N THR A 144 -3.62 1.29 2.73
CA THR A 144 -2.78 1.92 1.71
C THR A 144 -3.56 2.88 0.80
N ASN A 145 -4.90 2.72 0.70
CA ASN A 145 -5.77 3.65 -0.02
C ASN A 145 -5.76 5.06 0.58
N TYR A 146 -5.37 5.20 1.85
CA TYR A 146 -5.30 6.48 2.57
C TYR A 146 -3.90 7.10 2.56
N PHE A 147 -2.89 6.44 1.98
CA PHE A 147 -1.53 7.00 1.87
C PHE A 147 -1.49 8.27 1.02
N ILE A 148 -2.51 8.50 0.21
CA ILE A 148 -2.69 9.74 -0.54
C ILE A 148 -2.77 10.99 0.38
N LEU A 149 -3.18 10.85 1.63
CA LEU A 149 -3.14 11.92 2.62
C LEU A 149 -1.70 12.38 2.92
N PHE A 150 -0.73 11.43 2.85
CA PHE A 150 0.69 11.71 3.01
C PHE A 150 1.30 12.36 1.76
N ALA A 151 0.79 12.04 0.57
CA ALA A 151 1.20 12.65 -0.70
C ALA A 151 0.83 14.14 -0.82
N ASP A 152 0.00 14.63 0.10
CA ASP A 152 -0.39 16.03 0.24
C ASP A 152 -0.99 16.63 -1.04
N LEU A 153 -2.08 16.02 -1.52
CA LEU A 153 -2.89 16.62 -2.57
C LEU A 153 -3.67 17.82 -2.03
N ASN A 154 -3.56 18.95 -2.71
CA ASN A 154 -4.27 20.17 -2.34
C ASN A 154 -5.75 20.12 -2.75
N ASN A 155 -6.53 19.23 -2.10
CA ASN A 155 -7.97 19.07 -2.34
C ASN A 155 -8.72 18.82 -1.03
N ARG A 156 -9.27 19.90 -0.44
CA ARG A 156 -9.96 19.84 0.86
C ARG A 156 -11.16 18.89 0.85
N GLN A 157 -11.96 18.84 -0.21
CA GLN A 157 -13.15 17.97 -0.28
C GLN A 157 -12.78 16.49 -0.29
N ILE A 158 -11.78 16.12 -1.09
CA ILE A 158 -11.26 14.74 -1.11
C ILE A 158 -10.66 14.39 0.24
N ASN A 159 -9.81 15.24 0.81
CA ASN A 159 -9.19 15.01 2.10
C ASN A 159 -10.23 14.81 3.22
N SER A 160 -11.28 15.62 3.27
CA SER A 160 -12.36 15.48 4.25
C SER A 160 -13.10 14.13 4.11
N LYS A 161 -13.44 13.71 2.89
CA LYS A 161 -14.06 12.39 2.65
C LYS A 161 -13.16 11.23 3.09
N LEU A 162 -11.87 11.31 2.75
CA LEU A 162 -10.89 10.29 3.14
C LEU A 162 -10.73 10.19 4.66
N ILE A 163 -10.60 11.33 5.35
CA ILE A 163 -10.46 11.36 6.81
C ILE A 163 -11.69 10.76 7.47
N ASN A 164 -12.88 11.11 7.01
CA ASN A 164 -14.12 10.55 7.53
C ASN A 164 -14.21 9.03 7.31
N ASN A 165 -13.78 8.52 6.16
CA ASN A 165 -13.73 7.09 5.88
C ASN A 165 -12.67 6.39 6.72
N LEU A 166 -11.50 7.00 6.89
CA LEU A 166 -10.41 6.47 7.72
C LEU A 166 -10.84 6.33 9.19
N LYS A 167 -11.56 7.32 9.75
CA LYS A 167 -12.13 7.23 11.11
C LYS A 167 -13.06 6.03 11.29
N LYS A 168 -13.66 5.54 10.19
CA LYS A 168 -14.56 4.37 10.19
C LYS A 168 -13.83 3.05 9.91
N HIS A 169 -12.55 3.09 9.52
CA HIS A 169 -11.80 1.89 9.11
C HIS A 169 -11.70 0.87 10.25
N ASN A 170 -11.30 1.31 11.45
CA ASN A 170 -11.13 0.47 12.63
C ASN A 170 -12.03 0.92 13.81
N LYS A 171 -13.30 1.24 13.57
CA LYS A 171 -14.16 1.83 14.61
C LYS A 171 -14.31 0.95 15.87
N LYS A 172 -14.25 -0.37 15.71
CA LYS A 172 -14.45 -1.35 16.80
C LYS A 172 -13.16 -2.00 17.31
N GLU A 173 -12.03 -1.78 16.64
CA GLU A 173 -10.79 -2.45 16.99
C GLU A 173 -9.99 -1.62 18.01
N LYS A 174 -9.26 -2.33 18.88
CA LYS A 174 -8.47 -1.70 19.94
C LYS A 174 -7.28 -0.94 19.40
N TYR A 175 -6.62 -1.53 18.40
CA TYR A 175 -5.44 -0.97 17.74
C TYR A 175 -5.74 -0.69 16.28
N PHE A 176 -5.23 0.41 15.76
CA PHE A 176 -5.38 0.78 14.36
C PHE A 176 -4.05 1.27 13.77
N PHE A 177 -3.92 1.10 12.48
CA PHE A 177 -4.95 0.61 11.54
C PHE A 177 -4.60 -0.79 11.06
N SER A 178 -5.59 -1.68 11.01
CA SER A 178 -5.44 -2.94 10.30
C SER A 178 -5.17 -2.71 8.82
N SER A 179 -4.36 -3.57 8.19
CA SER A 179 -4.00 -3.45 6.77
C SER A 179 -5.21 -3.56 5.85
N ILE A 180 -6.21 -4.36 6.24
CA ILE A 180 -7.51 -4.47 5.59
C ILE A 180 -8.61 -4.20 6.62
N LYS A 181 -9.70 -3.55 6.19
CA LYS A 181 -10.82 -3.24 7.07
C LYS A 181 -11.42 -4.51 7.71
N PRO A 182 -11.56 -4.59 9.06
CA PRO A 182 -11.88 -5.83 9.77
C PRO A 182 -13.18 -6.51 9.39
N ASN A 183 -14.17 -5.79 8.85
CA ASN A 183 -15.44 -6.36 8.40
C ASN A 183 -15.44 -6.77 6.92
N HIS A 184 -14.31 -6.72 6.24
CA HIS A 184 -14.19 -7.16 4.85
C HIS A 184 -13.95 -8.67 4.78
N LYS A 185 -14.55 -9.34 3.79
CA LYS A 185 -14.44 -10.81 3.60
C LYS A 185 -13.02 -11.35 3.47
N SER A 186 -12.08 -10.51 2.99
CA SER A 186 -10.67 -10.86 2.84
C SER A 186 -9.83 -10.50 4.06
N PHE A 187 -10.44 -10.11 5.18
CA PHE A 187 -9.72 -9.81 6.41
C PHE A 187 -9.30 -11.11 7.10
N GLU A 188 -7.99 -11.23 7.37
CA GLU A 188 -7.38 -12.33 8.11
C GLU A 188 -6.47 -11.75 9.20
N GLU A 189 -6.91 -11.78 10.45
CA GLU A 189 -6.33 -11.02 11.58
C GLU A 189 -4.82 -11.18 11.74
N LYS A 190 -4.28 -12.37 11.46
CA LYS A 190 -2.87 -12.70 11.70
C LYS A 190 -2.04 -12.89 10.43
N ARG A 191 -2.67 -12.88 9.25
CA ARG A 191 -1.98 -13.15 8.00
C ARG A 191 -1.38 -11.89 7.39
N TYR A 192 -0.12 -11.65 7.63
CA TYR A 192 0.79 -10.68 7.04
C TYR A 192 0.11 -9.34 6.62
N TRP A 193 -0.16 -9.10 5.33
CA TRP A 193 -0.81 -7.86 4.85
C TRP A 193 -2.34 -7.98 4.67
N ARG A 194 -2.97 -9.00 5.25
CA ARG A 194 -4.41 -9.24 5.11
C ARG A 194 -5.23 -8.80 6.33
N GLY A 195 -4.60 -8.35 7.40
CA GLY A 195 -5.29 -7.95 8.63
C GLY A 195 -4.44 -7.19 9.63
N PRO A 196 -3.20 -7.59 9.92
CA PRO A 196 -2.35 -6.99 10.94
C PRO A 196 -2.20 -5.47 10.83
N VAL A 197 -1.89 -4.86 11.98
CA VAL A 197 -1.49 -3.45 12.11
C VAL A 197 0.00 -3.33 11.85
N TRP A 198 0.38 -2.44 10.94
CA TRP A 198 1.75 -2.14 10.59
C TRP A 198 2.13 -0.74 11.07
N ILE A 199 3.20 -0.64 11.85
CA ILE A 199 3.63 0.63 12.46
C ILE A 199 4.02 1.67 11.39
N ASN A 200 4.67 1.26 10.31
CA ASN A 200 5.00 2.11 9.18
C ASN A 200 3.75 2.72 8.52
N CYS A 201 2.67 1.96 8.39
CA CYS A 201 1.40 2.47 7.88
C CYS A 201 0.82 3.54 8.81
N ASN A 202 0.82 3.29 10.12
CA ASN A 202 0.38 4.25 11.11
C ASN A 202 1.21 5.55 11.05
N TRP A 203 2.52 5.43 10.87
CA TRP A 203 3.42 6.57 10.74
C TRP A 203 3.09 7.39 9.48
N ILE A 204 2.90 6.74 8.33
CA ILE A 204 2.52 7.41 7.08
C ILE A 204 1.19 8.17 7.26
N ILE A 205 0.18 7.52 7.85
CA ILE A 205 -1.13 8.15 8.11
C ILE A 205 -1.01 9.30 9.11
N TYR A 206 -0.26 9.11 10.20
CA TYR A 206 0.03 10.18 11.18
C TYR A 206 0.63 11.41 10.50
N LYS A 207 1.67 11.22 9.68
CA LYS A 207 2.33 12.32 8.95
C LYS A 207 1.38 12.99 7.96
N GLY A 208 0.57 12.21 7.24
CA GLY A 208 -0.40 12.72 6.28
C GLY A 208 -1.54 13.54 6.91
N LEU A 209 -1.88 13.26 8.17
CA LEU A 209 -2.94 13.95 8.92
C LEU A 209 -2.46 15.17 9.70
N LYS A 210 -1.16 15.32 9.97
CA LYS A 210 -0.62 16.31 10.91
C LYS A 210 -1.17 17.72 10.69
N ASN A 211 -1.29 18.15 9.44
CA ASN A 211 -1.79 19.49 9.06
C ASN A 211 -3.26 19.50 8.58
N LYS A 212 -3.96 18.34 8.63
CA LYS A 212 -5.33 18.19 8.12
C LYS A 212 -6.34 17.86 9.23
N ASP A 213 -5.93 17.05 10.21
CA ASP A 213 -6.68 16.70 11.41
C ASP A 213 -5.69 16.42 12.55
N TYR A 214 -5.23 17.47 13.21
CA TYR A 214 -4.20 17.39 14.24
C TYR A 214 -4.60 16.47 15.41
N LEU A 215 -5.83 16.57 15.91
CA LEU A 215 -6.29 15.79 17.06
C LEU A 215 -6.30 14.29 16.71
N PHE A 216 -6.78 13.93 15.53
CA PHE A 216 -6.80 12.56 15.10
C PHE A 216 -5.38 12.04 14.82
N SER A 217 -4.52 12.83 14.21
CA SER A 217 -3.10 12.54 14.04
C SER A 217 -2.41 12.24 15.39
N LYS A 218 -2.59 13.11 16.40
CA LYS A 218 -2.05 12.94 17.76
C LYS A 218 -2.57 11.63 18.41
N LYS A 219 -3.86 11.32 18.23
CA LYS A 219 -4.45 10.07 18.72
C LYS A 219 -3.76 8.85 18.11
N ILE A 220 -3.53 8.84 16.78
CA ILE A 220 -2.85 7.74 16.08
C ILE A 220 -1.44 7.55 16.66
N LYS A 221 -0.65 8.64 16.73
CA LYS A 221 0.69 8.60 17.29
C LYS A 221 0.70 7.98 18.70
N ASN A 222 -0.15 8.48 19.61
CA ASN A 222 -0.17 8.04 21.00
C ASN A 222 -0.59 6.56 21.14
N LEU A 223 -1.57 6.12 20.37
CA LEU A 223 -2.00 4.70 20.39
C LEU A 223 -0.93 3.78 19.80
N THR A 224 -0.20 4.23 18.78
CA THR A 224 0.90 3.46 18.19
C THR A 224 2.07 3.31 19.19
N ILE A 225 2.45 4.39 19.88
CA ILE A 225 3.47 4.35 20.93
C ILE A 225 3.04 3.40 22.05
N LYS A 226 1.82 3.56 22.59
CA LYS A 226 1.28 2.67 23.63
C LYS A 226 1.23 1.20 23.21
N LEU A 227 0.98 0.91 21.93
CA LEU A 227 1.04 -0.46 21.43
C LEU A 227 2.45 -1.03 21.55
N ILE A 228 3.46 -0.29 21.10
CA ILE A 228 4.87 -0.70 21.16
C ILE A 228 5.34 -0.85 22.61
N GLU A 229 5.07 0.14 23.48
CA GLU A 229 5.43 0.10 24.90
C GLU A 229 4.83 -1.13 25.61
N LYS A 230 3.58 -1.47 25.29
CA LYS A 230 2.86 -2.57 25.95
C LYS A 230 3.23 -3.94 25.40
N LYS A 231 3.59 -4.05 24.11
CA LYS A 231 3.72 -5.33 23.41
C LYS A 231 5.16 -5.66 22.97
N GLY A 232 6.05 -4.67 22.96
CA GLY A 232 7.40 -4.79 22.41
C GLY A 232 7.46 -4.40 20.93
N ILE A 233 8.64 -4.54 20.33
CA ILE A 233 8.94 -4.19 18.95
C ILE A 233 8.74 -5.44 18.08
N TYR A 234 7.73 -5.40 17.20
CA TYR A 234 7.42 -6.44 16.23
C TYR A 234 7.23 -5.85 14.84
N GLU A 235 7.32 -6.66 13.82
CA GLU A 235 7.08 -6.29 12.44
C GLU A 235 5.62 -5.84 12.23
N TYR A 236 4.67 -6.57 12.84
CA TYR A 236 3.23 -6.26 12.79
C TYR A 236 2.50 -6.77 14.06
N TYR A 237 1.26 -6.34 14.24
CA TYR A 237 0.48 -6.59 15.44
C TYR A 237 -0.97 -6.96 15.09
N SER A 238 -1.61 -7.78 15.93
CA SER A 238 -3.07 -7.96 15.85
C SER A 238 -3.80 -6.66 16.19
N CYS A 239 -4.80 -6.30 15.40
CA CYS A 239 -5.63 -5.12 15.68
C CYS A 239 -6.53 -5.29 16.92
N LYS A 240 -6.79 -6.54 17.36
CA LYS A 240 -7.64 -6.85 18.51
C LYS A 240 -6.87 -6.84 19.83
N ASN A 241 -5.77 -7.58 19.91
CA ASN A 241 -5.05 -7.80 21.15
C ASN A 241 -3.58 -7.35 21.14
N GLY A 242 -3.04 -6.99 19.98
CA GLY A 242 -1.67 -6.54 19.81
C GLY A 242 -0.63 -7.67 19.89
N LYS A 243 -1.03 -8.92 19.69
CA LYS A 243 -0.12 -10.10 19.68
C LYS A 243 -0.07 -10.70 18.29
#